data_c22916b9ceb019f3c263957205e16e3f
#
_entry.id   c22916b9ceb019f3c263957205e16e3f
#
_cell.length_a   1.000
_cell.length_b   1.000
_cell.length_c   1.000
_cell.angle_alpha   90.00
_cell.angle_beta   90.00
_cell.angle_gamma   90.00
#
_symmetry.space_group_name_H-M   'P 1'
#
loop_
_entity.id
_entity.type
_entity.pdbx_description
1 polymer ?
#
loop_
_entity_poly.entity_id
_entity_poly.type
_entity_poly.pdbx_seq_one_letter_code
_entity_poly.pdbx_strand_id
1 'polypeptide(L)' 'MINVLIVDDDPMVAELNRRYLEQIDGFCWQGSVSTLQAAKQRLQENSPAIDLVLLDIYMQKDNGLDLLPE' A
#
# COMPACT_ATOMS: atom_id res chain seq x y z
N MET A 1 -1.18 14.04 -11.18
CA MET A 1 -1.10 13.64 -9.78
C MET A 1 -0.93 12.14 -9.68
N ILE A 2 -0.11 11.70 -8.77
CA ILE A 2 0.21 10.27 -8.64
C ILE A 2 -0.77 9.63 -7.65
N ASN A 3 -1.54 8.67 -8.11
CA ASN A 3 -2.50 7.97 -7.28
C ASN A 3 -1.80 6.82 -6.57
N VAL A 4 -1.91 6.79 -5.25
CA VAL A 4 -1.17 5.86 -4.41
C VAL A 4 -2.11 4.95 -3.64
N LEU A 5 -1.80 3.67 -3.67
CA LEU A 5 -2.48 2.67 -2.87
C LEU A 5 -1.50 2.17 -1.80
N ILE A 6 -1.96 2.12 -0.56
CA ILE A 6 -1.15 1.61 0.54
C ILE A 6 -1.58 0.19 0.84
N VAL A 7 -0.60 -0.71 0.96
CA VAL A 7 -0.85 -2.11 1.30
C VAL A 7 -0.10 -2.41 2.59
N ASP A 8 -0.83 -2.57 3.68
CA ASP A 8 -0.23 -2.76 5.00
C ASP A 8 -1.25 -3.43 5.90
N ASP A 9 -0.86 -4.49 6.59
CA ASP A 9 -1.79 -5.19 7.47
C ASP A 9 -1.91 -4.53 8.83
N ASP A 10 -1.11 -3.52 9.10
CA ASP A 10 -1.18 -2.76 10.35
C ASP A 10 -1.91 -1.46 10.09
N PRO A 11 -3.13 -1.30 10.60
CA PRO A 11 -3.90 -0.09 10.32
C PRO A 11 -3.25 1.18 10.85
N MET A 12 -2.48 1.09 11.92
CA MET A 12 -1.80 2.28 12.43
C MET A 12 -0.69 2.74 11.50
N VAL A 13 0.06 1.79 10.97
CA VAL A 13 1.13 2.11 10.04
C VAL A 13 0.56 2.63 8.74
N ALA A 14 -0.52 2.02 8.28
CA ALA A 14 -1.18 2.49 7.07
C ALA A 14 -1.64 3.94 7.23
N GLU A 15 -2.19 4.26 8.38
CA GLU A 15 -2.66 5.61 8.65
C GLU A 15 -1.51 6.62 8.68
N LEU A 16 -0.39 6.23 9.27
CA LEU A 16 0.78 7.10 9.27
C LEU A 16 1.28 7.36 7.86
N ASN A 17 1.33 6.32 7.05
CA ASN A 17 1.76 6.48 5.67
C ASN A 17 0.82 7.36 4.89
N ARG A 18 -0.49 7.23 5.14
CA ARG A 18 -1.45 8.09 4.49
C ARG A 18 -1.21 9.55 4.83
N ARG A 19 -0.95 9.82 6.11
CA ARG A 19 -0.70 11.20 6.55
C ARG A 19 0.55 11.77 5.89
N TYR A 20 1.59 10.96 5.78
CA TYR A 20 2.80 11.41 5.10
C TYR A 20 2.50 11.77 3.65
N LEU A 21 1.76 10.91 2.97
CA LEU A 21 1.44 11.15 1.57
C LEU A 21 0.67 12.44 1.38
N GLU A 22 -0.24 12.72 2.28
CA GLU A 22 -1.07 13.91 2.14
C GLU A 22 -0.28 15.19 2.32
N GLN A 23 0.91 15.10 2.91
CA GLN A 23 1.77 16.25 3.08
C GLN A 23 2.69 16.50 1.88
N ILE A 24 2.73 15.56 0.95
CA ILE A 24 3.62 15.67 -0.21
C ILE A 24 2.79 16.04 -1.42
N ASP A 25 3.18 17.16 -2.04
CA ASP A 25 2.50 17.60 -3.25
C ASP A 25 2.72 16.60 -4.36
N GLY A 26 1.69 16.37 -5.13
CA GLY A 26 1.79 15.48 -6.27
C GLY A 26 1.31 14.07 -6.02
N PHE A 27 1.07 13.71 -4.76
CA PHE A 27 0.55 12.38 -4.43
C PHE A 27 -0.90 12.48 -3.97
N CYS A 28 -1.69 11.48 -4.36
CA CYS A 28 -3.09 11.40 -3.99
C CYS A 28 -3.37 10.02 -3.44
N TRP A 29 -3.72 9.97 -2.16
CA TRP A 29 -4.04 8.70 -1.51
C TRP A 29 -5.38 8.19 -2.03
N GLN A 30 -5.41 6.96 -2.50
CA GLN A 30 -6.63 6.37 -3.06
C GLN A 30 -7.21 5.29 -2.16
N GLY A 31 -6.46 4.83 -1.19
CA GLY A 31 -6.98 3.84 -0.28
C GLY A 31 -5.89 3.06 0.38
N SER A 32 -6.28 2.26 1.36
CA SER A 32 -5.37 1.35 2.06
C SER A 32 -6.04 0.01 2.15
N VAL A 33 -5.28 -1.04 1.87
CA VAL A 33 -5.78 -2.40 1.97
C VAL A 33 -4.83 -3.20 2.84
N SER A 34 -5.32 -4.30 3.39
CA SER A 34 -4.55 -5.06 4.36
C SER A 34 -4.00 -6.37 3.82
N THR A 35 -4.32 -6.71 2.58
CA THR A 35 -3.82 -7.95 1.97
C THR A 35 -3.42 -7.71 0.54
N LEU A 36 -2.57 -8.59 0.04
CA LEU A 36 -2.18 -8.52 -1.36
C LEU A 36 -3.35 -8.82 -2.28
N GLN A 37 -4.24 -9.70 -1.84
CA GLN A 37 -5.40 -10.03 -2.66
C GLN A 37 -6.30 -8.81 -2.84
N ALA A 38 -6.53 -8.08 -1.75
CA ALA A 38 -7.33 -6.87 -1.84
C ALA A 38 -6.65 -5.83 -2.72
N ALA A 39 -5.32 -5.77 -2.65
CA ALA A 39 -4.58 -4.86 -3.51
C ALA A 39 -4.76 -5.19 -4.98
N LYS A 40 -4.70 -6.48 -5.31
CA LYS A 40 -4.90 -6.90 -6.68
C LYS A 40 -6.28 -6.53 -7.18
N GLN A 41 -7.29 -6.74 -6.35
CA GLN A 41 -8.66 -6.37 -6.73
C GLN A 41 -8.78 -4.88 -6.99
N ARG A 42 -8.16 -4.09 -6.13
CA ARG A 42 -8.21 -2.64 -6.28
C ARG A 42 -7.53 -2.20 -7.57
N LEU A 43 -6.40 -2.83 -7.90
CA LEU A 43 -5.68 -2.49 -9.11
C LEU A 43 -6.48 -2.85 -10.36
N GLN A 44 -7.25 -3.91 -10.28
CA GLN A 44 -8.08 -4.32 -11.41
C GLN A 44 -9.22 -3.36 -11.68
N GLU A 45 -9.70 -2.70 -10.65
CA GLU A 45 -10.80 -1.76 -10.81
C GLU A 45 -10.41 -0.57 -11.67
N ASN A 46 -9.19 -0.10 -11.51
CA ASN A 46 -8.64 0.91 -12.41
C ASN A 46 -9.45 2.19 -12.47
N SER A 47 -10.14 2.53 -11.38
CA SER A 47 -10.99 3.71 -11.37
C SER A 47 -11.01 4.32 -9.97
N PRO A 48 -10.13 5.26 -9.67
CA PRO A 48 -9.05 5.74 -10.54
C PRO A 48 -7.90 4.75 -10.64
N ALA A 49 -7.12 4.87 -11.67
CA ALA A 49 -5.96 4.02 -11.85
C ALA A 49 -4.92 4.32 -10.77
N ILE A 50 -4.30 3.27 -10.28
CA ILE A 50 -3.25 3.40 -9.28
C ILE A 50 -1.91 3.48 -9.99
N ASP A 51 -1.13 4.49 -9.62
CA ASP A 51 0.18 4.70 -10.22
C ASP A 51 1.31 4.17 -9.36
N LEU A 52 1.09 4.11 -8.05
CA LEU A 52 2.13 3.70 -7.13
C LEU A 52 1.52 2.90 -6.00
N VAL A 53 2.18 1.81 -5.63
CA VAL A 53 1.76 0.98 -4.51
C VAL A 53 2.85 1.03 -3.45
N LEU A 54 2.47 1.44 -2.24
CA LEU A 54 3.37 1.38 -1.09
C LEU A 54 3.11 0.08 -0.37
N LEU A 55 4.07 -0.83 -0.44
CA LEU A 55 3.94 -2.15 0.12
C LEU A 55 4.82 -2.29 1.35
N ASP A 56 4.21 -2.65 2.47
CA ASP A 56 4.94 -2.93 3.69
C ASP A 56 5.52 -4.33 3.60
N ILE A 57 6.84 -4.42 3.62
CA ILE A 57 7.50 -5.71 3.48
C ILE A 57 7.29 -6.60 4.70
N TYR A 58 6.81 -6.04 5.79
CA TYR A 58 6.55 -6.82 7.00
C TYR A 58 5.11 -7.31 7.07
N MET A 59 4.33 -7.04 6.05
CA MET A 59 2.93 -7.39 6.04
C MET A 59 2.70 -8.88 6.18
N GLN A 60 3.59 -9.68 5.63
CA GLN A 60 3.51 -11.12 5.71
C GLN A 60 4.70 -11.64 6.48
N LYS A 61 4.63 -11.46 7.78
CA LYS A 61 5.77 -11.77 8.61
C LYS A 61 6.22 -13.20 8.47
N ASP A 62 5.28 -14.11 8.38
CA ASP A 62 5.65 -15.51 8.30
C ASP A 62 6.41 -15.81 7.03
N ASN A 63 5.98 -15.21 5.95
CA ASN A 63 6.58 -15.46 4.65
C ASN A 63 7.73 -14.53 4.37
N GLY A 64 7.69 -13.35 4.97
CA GLY A 64 8.72 -12.38 4.73
C GLY A 64 10.10 -12.89 5.10
N LEU A 65 10.17 -13.58 6.21
CA LEU A 65 11.43 -14.13 6.66
C LEU A 65 11.94 -15.22 5.75
N ASP A 66 11.03 -15.98 5.20
CA ASP A 66 11.40 -17.05 4.29
C ASP A 66 11.94 -16.51 2.98
N LEU A 67 11.44 -15.38 2.58
CA LEU A 67 11.85 -14.79 1.32
C LEU A 67 13.17 -14.05 1.39
N LEU A 68 13.58 -13.67 2.57
CA LEU A 68 14.84 -12.95 2.72
C LEU A 68 15.99 -13.92 2.58
N PRO A 69 16.95 -13.56 1.75
CA PRO A 69 18.06 -14.49 1.50
C PRO A 69 18.97 -14.60 2.68
N GLU A 70 18.91 -13.72 3.49
CA GLU A 70 19.71 -13.69 4.56
C GLU A 70 20.83 -14.32 4.56
#